data_2064e3b51558ae2f5c20aafc9eb69e35
#
_entry.id   2064e3b51558ae2f5c20aafc9eb69e35
#
_cell.length_a   1.000
_cell.length_b   1.000
_cell.length_c   1.000
_cell.angle_alpha   90.00
_cell.angle_beta   90.00
_cell.angle_gamma   90.00
#
_symmetry.space_group_name_H-M   'P 1'
#
loop_
_entity.id
_entity.type
_entity.pdbx_description
1 polymer ?
#
loop_
_entity_poly.entity_id
_entity_poly.type
_entity_poly.pdbx_seq_one_letter_code
_entity_poly.pdbx_strand_id
1 'polypeptide(L)'
;EEGKWIYIQILDTDCPYCYTEGDDMTERHTLYGSKATFLSVVVELGISGHEGSEAEIIAFKDKTNYGTNVDDGNGCNSGKNNCQDRPGEVHDWGYVNDLDLTVQNIWDISGTPFNIILKPNGEVAWNQAAHGNNDGQSIDDGLSIYLGA
;
A
#
# COMPACT_ATOMS: atom_id res chain seq x y z
N GLU A 1 -17.82 3.55 -0.86
CA GLU A 1 -17.54 4.97 -1.06
C GLU A 1 -18.15 5.53 -2.36
N GLU A 2 -19.40 5.21 -2.60
CA GLU A 2 -20.10 5.74 -3.77
C GLU A 2 -20.09 7.26 -3.79
N GLY A 3 -19.70 7.83 -4.93
CA GLY A 3 -19.64 9.27 -5.12
C GLY A 3 -18.36 9.94 -4.64
N LYS A 4 -17.36 9.20 -4.21
CA LYS A 4 -16.04 9.72 -3.83
C LYS A 4 -14.94 9.13 -4.69
N TRP A 5 -13.85 9.88 -4.84
CA TRP A 5 -12.60 9.34 -5.37
C TRP A 5 -12.02 8.33 -4.39
N ILE A 6 -11.37 7.31 -4.90
CA ILE A 6 -10.69 6.30 -4.06
C ILE A 6 -9.27 6.13 -4.56
N TYR A 7 -8.30 6.21 -3.65
CA TYR A 7 -6.92 5.84 -3.92
C TYR A 7 -6.62 4.53 -3.21
N ILE A 8 -6.20 3.54 -3.98
CA ILE A 8 -5.83 2.21 -3.47
C ILE A 8 -4.34 1.99 -3.68
N GLN A 9 -3.63 1.69 -2.61
CA GLN A 9 -2.30 1.13 -2.67
C GLN A 9 -2.36 -0.35 -2.30
N ILE A 10 -1.89 -1.21 -3.19
CA ILE A 10 -1.73 -2.62 -2.90
C ILE A 10 -0.29 -2.84 -2.50
N LEU A 11 -0.08 -3.48 -1.36
CA LEU A 11 1.24 -3.65 -0.76
C LEU A 11 1.41 -5.02 -0.12
N ASP A 12 2.66 -5.41 0.07
CA ASP A 12 3.06 -6.51 0.94
C ASP A 12 3.91 -5.90 2.07
N THR A 13 3.64 -6.27 3.31
CA THR A 13 4.34 -5.71 4.48
C THR A 13 5.84 -6.05 4.51
N ASP A 14 6.25 -7.07 3.77
CA ASP A 14 7.66 -7.46 3.63
C ASP A 14 8.33 -6.84 2.40
N CYS A 15 7.59 -6.13 1.57
CA CYS A 15 8.14 -5.48 0.39
C CYS A 15 9.01 -4.27 0.78
N PRO A 16 10.30 -4.26 0.41
CA PRO A 16 11.18 -3.13 0.76
C PRO A 16 10.70 -1.78 0.22
N TYR A 17 10.16 -1.77 -1.00
CA TYR A 17 9.63 -0.53 -1.61
C TYR A 17 8.36 -0.04 -0.91
N CYS A 18 7.49 -0.96 -0.50
CA CYS A 18 6.29 -0.61 0.27
C CYS A 18 6.66 -0.02 1.63
N TYR A 19 7.68 -0.57 2.26
CA TYR A 19 8.21 -0.08 3.53
C TYR A 19 8.76 1.34 3.38
N THR A 20 9.65 1.57 2.41
CA THR A 20 10.27 2.89 2.20
C THR A 20 9.27 3.94 1.73
N GLU A 21 8.19 3.56 1.05
CA GLU A 21 7.12 4.48 0.63
C GLU A 21 6.14 4.84 1.76
N GLY A 22 6.39 4.39 2.98
CA GLY A 22 5.51 4.71 4.11
C GLY A 22 5.38 6.20 4.37
N ASP A 23 6.45 6.99 4.17
CA ASP A 23 6.42 8.44 4.28
C ASP A 23 5.73 9.11 3.09
N ASP A 24 5.93 8.60 1.88
CA ASP A 24 5.20 9.06 0.70
C ASP A 24 3.70 8.89 0.88
N MET A 25 3.28 7.78 1.45
CA MET A 25 1.86 7.52 1.76
C MET A 25 1.33 8.51 2.80
N THR A 26 2.12 8.84 3.80
CA THR A 26 1.78 9.87 4.79
C THR A 26 1.59 11.23 4.12
N GLU A 27 2.51 11.60 3.24
CA GLU A 27 2.43 12.87 2.50
C GLU A 27 1.23 12.90 1.57
N ARG A 28 0.99 11.84 0.80
CA ARG A 28 -0.18 11.72 -0.08
C ARG A 28 -1.48 11.87 0.70
N HIS A 29 -1.57 11.24 1.86
CA HIS A 29 -2.77 11.36 2.71
C HIS A 29 -2.93 12.78 3.27
N THR A 30 -1.84 13.44 3.62
CA THR A 30 -1.88 14.83 4.06
C THR A 30 -2.41 15.75 2.94
N LEU A 31 -1.98 15.52 1.70
CA LEU A 31 -2.38 16.35 0.56
C LEU A 31 -3.79 16.03 0.04
N TYR A 32 -4.17 14.77 0.03
CA TYR A 32 -5.37 14.31 -0.70
C TYR A 32 -6.40 13.56 0.15
N GLY A 33 -6.13 13.31 1.43
CA GLY A 33 -7.03 12.54 2.29
C GLY A 33 -8.42 13.16 2.48
N SER A 34 -8.55 14.48 2.30
CA SER A 34 -9.86 15.16 2.32
C SER A 34 -10.61 15.05 0.98
N LYS A 35 -9.94 14.65 -0.09
CA LYS A 35 -10.49 14.61 -1.46
C LYS A 35 -10.79 13.19 -1.93
N ALA A 36 -10.14 12.21 -1.35
CA ALA A 36 -10.29 10.80 -1.71
C ALA A 36 -10.28 9.92 -0.47
N THR A 37 -11.00 8.81 -0.54
CA THR A 37 -10.86 7.73 0.44
C THR A 37 -9.57 6.97 0.11
N PHE A 38 -8.71 6.81 1.11
CA PHE A 38 -7.48 6.02 0.99
C PHE A 38 -7.74 4.60 1.50
N LEU A 39 -7.27 3.62 0.75
CA LEU A 39 -7.28 2.21 1.15
C LEU A 39 -5.92 1.59 0.85
N SER A 40 -5.38 0.89 1.82
CA SER A 40 -4.20 0.04 1.62
C SER A 40 -4.66 -1.42 1.66
N VAL A 41 -4.45 -2.14 0.57
CA VAL A 41 -4.81 -3.56 0.45
C VAL A 41 -3.55 -4.39 0.60
N VAL A 42 -3.47 -5.21 1.64
CA VAL A 42 -2.28 -5.99 1.95
C VAL A 42 -2.42 -7.39 1.37
N VAL A 43 -1.53 -7.71 0.45
CA VAL A 43 -1.47 -9.00 -0.24
C VAL A 43 -0.27 -9.83 0.24
N GLU A 44 -0.19 -11.07 -0.23
CA GLU A 44 0.90 -11.99 0.12
C GLU A 44 1.64 -12.42 -1.15
N LEU A 45 2.88 -11.97 -1.29
CA LEU A 45 3.74 -12.33 -2.41
C LEU A 45 4.82 -13.36 -2.03
N GLY A 46 4.87 -13.78 -0.76
CA GLY A 46 5.88 -14.72 -0.29
C GLY A 46 7.30 -14.18 -0.32
N ILE A 47 7.47 -12.87 -0.12
CA ILE A 47 8.78 -12.22 -0.20
C ILE A 47 9.74 -12.84 0.83
N SER A 48 10.89 -13.26 0.36
CA SER A 48 11.91 -13.93 1.19
C SER A 48 11.39 -15.18 1.91
N GLY A 49 10.33 -15.80 1.40
CA GLY A 49 9.72 -16.98 2.01
C GLY A 49 8.89 -16.70 3.26
N HIS A 50 8.68 -15.44 3.59
CA HIS A 50 7.87 -15.03 4.74
C HIS A 50 6.39 -14.92 4.36
N GLU A 51 5.53 -15.38 5.28
CA GLU A 51 4.08 -15.18 5.18
C GLU A 51 3.66 -14.08 6.15
N GLY A 52 2.91 -13.11 5.64
CA GLY A 52 2.36 -12.04 6.46
C GLY A 52 1.26 -12.53 7.39
N SER A 53 0.94 -11.72 8.38
CA SER A 53 -0.15 -11.96 9.32
C SER A 53 -0.94 -10.69 9.57
N GLU A 54 -2.14 -10.84 10.12
CA GLU A 54 -2.94 -9.70 10.53
C GLU A 54 -2.21 -8.82 11.56
N ALA A 55 -1.49 -9.45 12.50
CA ALA A 55 -0.68 -8.73 13.49
C ALA A 55 0.41 -7.89 12.84
N GLU A 56 1.06 -8.40 11.80
CA GLU A 56 2.06 -7.66 11.04
C GLU A 56 1.44 -6.49 10.27
N ILE A 57 0.26 -6.69 9.68
CA ILE A 57 -0.47 -5.61 9.00
C ILE A 57 -0.76 -4.46 9.97
N ILE A 58 -1.27 -4.77 11.16
CA ILE A 58 -1.56 -3.77 12.20
C ILE A 58 -0.27 -3.06 12.62
N ALA A 59 0.80 -3.78 12.82
CA ALA A 59 2.08 -3.22 13.21
C ALA A 59 2.67 -2.31 12.12
N PHE A 60 2.55 -2.70 10.86
CA PHE A 60 2.97 -1.88 9.73
C PHE A 60 2.17 -0.57 9.67
N LYS A 61 0.86 -0.66 9.79
CA LYS A 61 -0.05 0.49 9.79
C LYS A 61 0.24 1.44 10.93
N ASP A 62 0.32 0.92 12.15
CA ASP A 62 0.41 1.70 13.39
C ASP A 62 1.84 2.00 13.83
N LYS A 63 2.84 1.51 13.11
CA LYS A 63 4.26 1.65 13.46
C LYS A 63 4.57 1.12 14.85
N THR A 64 4.07 -0.05 15.15
CA THR A 64 4.34 -0.71 16.42
C THR A 64 5.35 -1.83 16.27
N ASN A 65 5.96 -2.25 17.37
CA ASN A 65 6.89 -3.34 17.39
C ASN A 65 6.17 -4.65 17.05
N TYR A 66 6.53 -5.27 15.93
CA TYR A 66 6.01 -6.58 15.54
C TYR A 66 6.73 -7.73 16.24
N GLY A 67 7.86 -7.47 16.86
CA GLY A 67 8.74 -8.52 17.35
C GLY A 67 9.51 -9.13 16.18
N THR A 68 10.82 -9.16 16.28
CA THR A 68 11.62 -9.83 15.26
C THR A 68 11.28 -11.30 15.26
N ASN A 69 10.77 -11.80 14.17
CA ASN A 69 10.82 -13.22 13.96
C ASN A 69 12.24 -13.57 13.62
N VAL A 70 12.97 -14.00 14.64
CA VAL A 70 14.38 -14.31 14.50
C VAL A 70 14.66 -15.51 13.59
N ASP A 71 13.66 -16.34 13.35
CA ASP A 71 13.83 -17.57 12.58
C ASP A 71 13.81 -17.31 11.07
N ASP A 72 12.95 -16.43 10.58
CA ASP A 72 12.92 -16.07 9.17
C ASP A 72 13.46 -14.67 8.90
N GLY A 73 13.78 -13.94 9.95
CA GLY A 73 14.38 -12.63 9.85
C GLY A 73 13.43 -11.54 9.32
N ASN A 74 12.14 -11.82 9.28
CA ASN A 74 11.18 -10.92 8.69
C ASN A 74 10.28 -10.28 9.73
N GLY A 75 10.22 -8.99 9.66
CA GLY A 75 9.21 -8.17 10.26
C GLY A 75 9.07 -7.03 9.31
N CYS A 76 8.10 -6.52 8.89
CA CYS A 76 7.88 -5.38 8.00
C CYS A 76 9.07 -4.90 7.15
N ASN A 77 9.95 -5.69 6.71
CA ASN A 77 10.97 -5.46 5.68
C ASN A 77 12.08 -6.51 5.73
N SER A 78 11.74 -7.71 5.34
CA SER A 78 12.72 -8.75 5.03
C SER A 78 13.84 -8.91 6.06
N GLY A 79 13.51 -8.83 7.34
CA GLY A 79 14.40 -9.12 8.45
C GLY A 79 15.40 -8.06 8.85
N LYS A 80 15.34 -6.89 8.24
CA LYS A 80 16.34 -5.84 8.51
C LYS A 80 15.84 -4.76 9.45
N ASN A 81 14.56 -4.46 9.39
CA ASN A 81 13.96 -3.36 10.15
C ASN A 81 12.66 -3.83 10.81
N ASN A 82 12.28 -3.18 11.86
CA ASN A 82 11.04 -3.45 12.54
C ASN A 82 9.92 -2.58 11.96
N CYS A 83 8.68 -3.05 12.09
CA CYS A 83 7.51 -2.27 11.66
C CYS A 83 7.44 -0.90 12.32
N GLN A 84 7.88 -0.78 13.58
CA GLN A 84 7.90 0.52 14.28
C GLN A 84 8.85 1.53 13.64
N ASP A 85 9.82 1.08 12.88
CA ASP A 85 10.81 1.94 12.21
C ASP A 85 10.39 2.31 10.78
N ARG A 86 9.20 1.88 10.35
CA ARG A 86 8.71 2.23 9.00
C ARG A 86 8.69 3.75 8.81
N PRO A 87 9.21 4.26 7.69
CA PRO A 87 9.16 5.69 7.40
C PRO A 87 7.73 6.27 7.42
N GLY A 88 7.62 7.55 7.72
CA GLY A 88 6.37 8.27 7.80
C GLY A 88 5.69 8.12 9.15
N GLU A 89 4.48 8.64 9.25
CA GLU A 89 3.66 8.60 10.45
C GLU A 89 2.75 7.36 10.47
N VAL A 90 2.00 7.19 11.55
CA VAL A 90 0.93 6.21 11.61
C VAL A 90 -0.04 6.45 10.45
N HIS A 91 -0.44 5.38 9.78
CA HIS A 91 -1.40 5.46 8.68
C HIS A 91 -2.82 5.38 9.25
N ASP A 92 -3.57 6.47 9.21
CA ASP A 92 -4.89 6.58 9.82
C ASP A 92 -6.06 6.36 8.84
N TRP A 93 -5.79 5.68 7.73
CA TRP A 93 -6.82 5.25 6.77
C TRP A 93 -7.04 3.74 6.81
N GLY A 94 -8.04 3.25 6.07
CA GLY A 94 -8.39 1.84 6.05
C GLY A 94 -7.30 0.95 5.47
N TYR A 95 -7.00 -0.12 6.16
CA TYR A 95 -6.19 -1.24 5.68
C TYR A 95 -7.10 -2.45 5.49
N VAL A 96 -6.93 -3.15 4.38
CA VAL A 96 -7.69 -4.36 4.02
C VAL A 96 -6.75 -5.55 4.04
N ASN A 97 -7.12 -6.58 4.78
CA ASN A 97 -6.37 -7.84 4.81
C ASN A 97 -6.80 -8.71 3.62
N ASP A 98 -5.92 -8.84 2.63
CA ASP A 98 -6.10 -9.72 1.47
C ASP A 98 -5.10 -10.87 1.46
N LEU A 99 -4.68 -11.33 2.65
CA LEU A 99 -3.71 -12.43 2.75
C LEU A 99 -4.26 -13.76 2.20
N ASP A 100 -5.57 -13.86 1.99
CA ASP A 100 -6.21 -14.98 1.31
C ASP A 100 -6.15 -14.90 -0.22
N LEU A 101 -5.53 -13.86 -0.76
CA LEU A 101 -5.26 -13.65 -2.18
C LEU A 101 -6.50 -13.39 -3.05
N THR A 102 -7.63 -13.02 -2.49
CA THR A 102 -8.87 -12.81 -3.25
C THR A 102 -8.72 -11.67 -4.25
N VAL A 103 -8.37 -10.46 -3.77
CA VAL A 103 -8.15 -9.29 -4.64
C VAL A 103 -6.90 -9.48 -5.50
N GLN A 104 -5.84 -10.02 -4.93
CA GLN A 104 -4.60 -10.29 -5.65
C GLN A 104 -4.84 -11.15 -6.89
N ASN A 105 -5.63 -12.20 -6.77
CA ASN A 105 -5.92 -13.11 -7.90
C ASN A 105 -6.87 -12.47 -8.91
N ILE A 106 -7.90 -11.74 -8.46
CA ILE A 106 -8.86 -11.09 -9.35
C ILE A 106 -8.17 -10.01 -10.20
N TRP A 107 -7.27 -9.24 -9.61
CA TRP A 107 -6.59 -8.15 -10.28
C TRP A 107 -5.22 -8.53 -10.85
N ASP A 108 -4.84 -9.79 -10.73
CA ASP A 108 -3.57 -10.33 -11.23
C ASP A 108 -2.36 -9.53 -10.73
N ILE A 109 -2.32 -9.28 -9.43
CA ILE A 109 -1.23 -8.52 -8.80
C ILE A 109 -0.02 -9.42 -8.61
N SER A 110 1.09 -9.10 -9.25
CA SER A 110 2.35 -9.84 -9.15
C SER A 110 3.51 -9.01 -8.60
N GLY A 111 3.31 -7.74 -8.37
CA GLY A 111 4.33 -6.84 -7.82
C GLY A 111 3.72 -5.73 -6.98
N THR A 112 4.46 -5.26 -6.01
CA THR A 112 4.06 -4.18 -5.11
C THR A 112 5.17 -3.13 -5.00
N PRO A 113 4.84 -1.88 -4.64
CA PRO A 113 3.47 -1.37 -4.49
C PRO A 113 2.75 -1.29 -5.84
N PHE A 114 1.44 -1.49 -5.84
CA PHE A 114 0.59 -1.32 -7.02
C PHE A 114 -0.50 -0.31 -6.70
N ASN A 115 -0.53 0.79 -7.44
CA ASN A 115 -1.41 1.92 -7.16
C ASN A 115 -2.54 2.02 -8.16
N ILE A 116 -3.72 2.41 -7.67
CA ILE A 116 -4.94 2.58 -8.47
C ILE A 116 -5.68 3.81 -7.96
N ILE A 117 -6.19 4.64 -8.89
CA ILE A 117 -7.12 5.72 -8.57
C ILE A 117 -8.45 5.41 -9.25
N LEU A 118 -9.52 5.39 -8.46
CA LEU A 118 -10.88 5.20 -8.96
C LEU A 118 -11.64 6.53 -8.92
N LYS A 119 -12.39 6.77 -10.00
CA LYS A 119 -13.34 7.87 -10.09
C LYS A 119 -14.54 7.65 -9.15
N PRO A 120 -15.32 8.70 -8.84
CA PRO A 120 -16.54 8.53 -8.04
C PRO A 120 -17.54 7.51 -8.58
N ASN A 121 -17.53 7.26 -9.88
CA ASN A 121 -18.40 6.25 -10.51
C ASN A 121 -17.82 4.83 -10.51
N GLY A 122 -16.63 4.63 -9.91
CA GLY A 122 -15.96 3.34 -9.82
C GLY A 122 -15.04 2.99 -11.00
N GLU A 123 -14.99 3.84 -12.04
CA GLU A 123 -14.07 3.60 -13.16
C GLU A 123 -12.63 3.89 -12.76
N VAL A 124 -11.69 3.15 -13.35
CA VAL A 124 -10.26 3.37 -13.14
C VAL A 124 -9.84 4.65 -13.88
N ALA A 125 -9.32 5.63 -13.12
CA ALA A 125 -8.74 6.83 -13.69
C ALA A 125 -7.24 6.66 -13.97
N TRP A 126 -6.56 5.92 -13.11
CA TRP A 126 -5.11 5.67 -13.19
C TRP A 126 -4.79 4.32 -12.58
N ASN A 127 -3.90 3.55 -13.18
CA ASN A 127 -3.38 2.34 -12.56
C ASN A 127 -1.88 2.16 -12.86
N GLN A 128 -1.22 1.41 -12.00
CA GLN A 128 0.23 1.21 -12.06
C GLN A 128 0.68 0.54 -13.36
N ALA A 129 -0.08 -0.42 -13.86
CA ALA A 129 0.29 -1.16 -15.07
C ALA A 129 0.21 -0.30 -16.32
N ALA A 130 -0.86 0.50 -16.46
CA ALA A 130 -1.07 1.32 -17.65
C ALA A 130 -0.21 2.58 -17.66
N HIS A 131 0.11 3.12 -16.48
CA HIS A 131 0.81 4.40 -16.35
C HIS A 131 2.20 4.24 -15.75
N GLY A 132 2.31 3.97 -14.45
CA GLY A 132 3.60 3.97 -13.77
C GLY A 132 4.63 3.03 -14.38
N ASN A 133 4.22 1.85 -14.81
CA ASN A 133 5.10 0.84 -15.40
C ASN A 133 5.25 0.96 -16.92
N ASN A 134 4.40 1.72 -17.59
CA ASN A 134 4.33 1.76 -19.04
C ASN A 134 4.71 3.12 -19.63
N ASP A 135 4.06 4.21 -19.22
CA ASP A 135 4.30 5.54 -19.77
C ASP A 135 5.17 6.44 -18.88
N GLY A 136 5.59 5.94 -17.71
CA GLY A 136 6.42 6.69 -16.77
C GLY A 136 5.68 7.75 -15.94
N GLN A 137 4.37 7.84 -16.07
CA GLN A 137 3.58 8.73 -15.22
C GLN A 137 3.47 8.13 -13.81
N SER A 138 4.03 8.81 -12.82
CA SER A 138 4.03 8.33 -11.43
C SER A 138 2.64 8.42 -10.79
N ILE A 139 2.45 7.70 -9.68
CA ILE A 139 1.23 7.83 -8.88
C ILE A 139 1.06 9.27 -8.36
N ASP A 140 2.14 9.94 -8.01
CA ASP A 140 2.07 11.32 -7.54
C ASP A 140 1.61 12.25 -8.66
N ASP A 141 2.05 12.02 -9.89
CA ASP A 141 1.52 12.71 -11.07
C ASP A 141 0.02 12.44 -11.23
N GLY A 142 -0.39 11.19 -11.12
CA GLY A 142 -1.81 10.81 -11.22
C GLY A 142 -2.67 11.49 -10.16
N LEU A 143 -2.24 11.47 -8.91
CA LEU A 143 -2.94 12.15 -7.82
C LEU A 143 -3.05 13.65 -8.05
N SER A 144 -1.97 14.28 -8.52
CA SER A 144 -1.97 15.70 -8.84
C SER A 144 -2.95 16.03 -9.98
N ILE A 145 -2.96 15.22 -11.03
CA ILE A 145 -3.83 15.42 -12.20
C ILE A 145 -5.30 15.31 -11.80
N TYR A 146 -5.68 14.30 -11.06
CA TYR A 146 -7.08 14.00 -10.76
C TYR A 146 -7.61 14.67 -9.48
N LEU A 147 -6.76 14.90 -8.51
CA LEU A 147 -7.16 15.40 -7.19
C LEU A 147 -6.51 16.75 -6.83
N GLY A 148 -5.51 17.18 -7.57
CA GLY A 148 -4.66 18.30 -7.19
C GLY A 148 -5.23 19.68 -7.44
N ALA A 149 -6.36 19.80 -8.06
CA ALA A 149 -6.94 21.13 -8.37
C ALA A 149 -7.67 21.75 -7.16
#